data_26b73fe973502d111b17263798c22718
#
_entry.id   26b73fe973502d111b17263798c22718
#
_cell.length_a   1.000
_cell.length_b   1.000
_cell.length_c   1.000
_cell.angle_alpha   90.00
_cell.angle_beta   90.00
_cell.angle_gamma   90.00
#
_symmetry.space_group_name_H-M   'P 1'
#
loop_
_entity.id
_entity.type
_entity.pdbx_description
1 polymer ?
#
loop_
_entity_poly.entity_id
_entity_poly.type
_entity_poly.pdbx_seq_one_letter_code
_entity_poly.pdbx_strand_id
1 'polypeptide(L)'
;MDLFTHAANPPLRLLVAFQQAFPTLSPDWMVQVPGREMWLAAAPHERDEFRIIVPDLESDTTFNLRSAKARRTVLNRPLPDWARYPAGVIVTLCHSGLDSAGLDAIIVGEEPAGPRYHYALGMAVAALLHHLHAKPYTADSLIAIVEQVRREYVEPS
;
A
#
# COMPACT_ATOMS: atom_id res chain seq x y z
N MET A 1 13.58 -9.03 -18.71
CA MET A 1 12.20 -8.76 -18.28
C MET A 1 12.08 -8.95 -16.80
N ASP A 2 11.53 -7.96 -16.16
CA ASP A 2 11.38 -7.98 -14.73
C ASP A 2 10.16 -8.82 -14.35
N LEU A 3 10.37 -9.89 -13.58
CA LEU A 3 9.29 -10.74 -13.09
C LEU A 3 8.47 -10.07 -12.01
N PHE A 4 9.07 -9.07 -11.36
CA PHE A 4 8.44 -8.33 -10.28
C PHE A 4 8.06 -7.00 -10.82
N THR A 5 6.84 -6.83 -11.02
CA THR A 5 6.20 -5.80 -11.81
C THR A 5 6.62 -4.40 -11.41
N HIS A 6 7.69 -3.89 -12.00
CA HIS A 6 7.80 -2.45 -12.14
C HIS A 6 6.74 -2.03 -13.15
N ALA A 7 6.00 -1.00 -12.81
CA ALA A 7 5.02 -0.47 -13.74
C ALA A 7 5.76 0.04 -14.98
N ALA A 8 5.50 -0.57 -16.12
CA ALA A 8 6.16 -0.21 -17.38
C ALA A 8 5.74 1.20 -17.82
N ASN A 9 4.50 1.61 -17.53
CA ASN A 9 3.97 2.90 -17.91
C ASN A 9 3.16 3.50 -16.74
N PRO A 10 3.83 3.93 -15.67
CA PRO A 10 3.09 4.57 -14.58
C PRO A 10 2.47 5.86 -15.06
N PRO A 11 1.28 6.24 -14.57
CA PRO A 11 0.69 7.50 -14.95
C PRO A 11 1.57 8.66 -14.46
N LEU A 12 1.66 9.70 -15.31
CA LEU A 12 2.49 10.85 -14.98
C LEU A 12 2.10 11.47 -13.63
N ARG A 13 0.80 11.48 -13.33
CA ARG A 13 0.31 12.06 -12.07
C ARG A 13 0.85 11.34 -10.83
N LEU A 14 1.20 10.05 -10.94
CA LEU A 14 1.84 9.33 -9.84
C LEU A 14 3.23 9.91 -9.56
N LEU A 15 4.03 10.11 -10.60
CA LEU A 15 5.37 10.63 -10.47
C LEU A 15 5.36 12.07 -9.98
N VAL A 16 4.43 12.89 -10.49
CA VAL A 16 4.28 14.27 -10.05
C VAL A 16 3.87 14.32 -8.57
N ALA A 17 2.90 13.50 -8.17
CA ALA A 17 2.45 13.47 -6.79
C ALA A 17 3.57 13.01 -5.85
N PHE A 18 4.36 12.03 -6.26
CA PHE A 18 5.49 11.57 -5.46
C PHE A 18 6.52 12.68 -5.26
N GLN A 19 6.87 13.36 -6.34
CA GLN A 19 7.86 14.45 -6.27
C GLN A 19 7.36 15.63 -5.42
N GLN A 20 6.07 15.93 -5.49
CA GLN A 20 5.49 17.00 -4.68
C GLN A 20 5.49 16.65 -3.19
N ALA A 21 5.19 15.40 -2.87
CA ALA A 21 5.14 14.95 -1.47
C ALA A 21 6.53 14.73 -0.88
N PHE A 22 7.46 14.25 -1.70
CA PHE A 22 8.81 13.89 -1.26
C PHE A 22 9.86 14.48 -2.20
N PRO A 23 10.06 15.84 -2.16
CA PRO A 23 10.88 16.51 -3.18
C PRO A 23 12.34 16.08 -3.20
N THR A 24 12.86 15.51 -2.10
CA THR A 24 14.26 15.08 -2.00
C THR A 24 14.45 13.61 -2.30
N LEU A 25 13.36 12.88 -2.61
CA LEU A 25 13.41 11.45 -2.84
C LEU A 25 13.02 11.12 -4.28
N SER A 26 13.48 9.96 -4.73
CA SER A 26 12.98 9.32 -5.94
C SER A 26 12.36 7.99 -5.53
N PRO A 27 11.32 7.51 -6.21
CA PRO A 27 10.76 6.21 -5.85
C PRO A 27 11.77 5.10 -6.16
N ASP A 28 12.00 4.25 -5.16
CA ASP A 28 12.83 3.07 -5.32
C ASP A 28 12.04 1.93 -5.96
N TRP A 29 10.72 1.94 -5.77
CA TRP A 29 9.84 0.90 -6.25
C TRP A 29 8.60 1.51 -6.87
N MET A 30 8.18 0.94 -7.99
CA MET A 30 6.89 1.26 -8.62
C MET A 30 6.25 -0.06 -9.03
N VAL A 31 5.02 -0.28 -8.59
CA VAL A 31 4.29 -1.49 -8.92
C VAL A 31 2.91 -1.15 -9.44
N GLN A 32 2.38 -2.00 -10.31
CA GLN A 32 0.99 -1.97 -10.73
C GLN A 32 0.31 -3.22 -10.23
N VAL A 33 -0.91 -3.07 -9.73
CA VAL A 33 -1.71 -4.23 -9.33
C VAL A 33 -2.06 -5.04 -10.59
N PRO A 34 -1.77 -6.34 -10.62
CA PRO A 34 -2.06 -7.15 -11.80
C PRO A 34 -3.53 -7.08 -12.21
N GLY A 35 -3.77 -6.76 -13.49
CA GLY A 35 -5.12 -6.68 -14.03
C GLY A 35 -5.93 -5.47 -13.61
N ARG A 36 -5.34 -4.51 -12.91
CA ARG A 36 -6.07 -3.32 -12.44
C ARG A 36 -5.30 -2.06 -12.76
N GLU A 37 -6.03 -0.97 -12.90
CA GLU A 37 -5.44 0.36 -13.10
C GLU A 37 -5.21 1.03 -11.75
N MET A 38 -4.27 0.47 -11.01
CA MET A 38 -3.86 0.93 -9.70
C MET A 38 -2.36 0.82 -9.61
N TRP A 39 -1.68 1.93 -9.26
CA TRP A 39 -0.22 2.02 -9.23
C TRP A 39 0.24 2.58 -7.89
N LEU A 40 1.38 2.07 -7.44
CA LEU A 40 2.01 2.50 -6.20
C LEU A 40 3.47 2.85 -6.47
N ALA A 41 3.91 4.00 -5.96
CA ALA A 41 5.32 4.37 -5.92
C ALA A 41 5.75 4.49 -4.48
N ALA A 42 6.93 3.97 -4.14
CA ALA A 42 7.41 3.97 -2.77
C ALA A 42 8.91 4.16 -2.67
N ALA A 43 9.34 4.71 -1.55
CA ALA A 43 10.74 4.84 -1.17
C ALA A 43 10.89 4.46 0.31
N PRO A 44 12.11 4.01 0.72
CA PRO A 44 12.33 3.69 2.13
C PRO A 44 12.25 4.95 2.99
N HIS A 45 11.74 4.78 4.19
CA HIS A 45 11.62 5.82 5.19
C HIS A 45 12.60 5.52 6.33
N GLU A 46 13.30 6.53 6.83
CA GLU A 46 14.29 6.33 7.90
C GLU A 46 13.66 5.93 9.23
N ARG A 47 12.44 6.41 9.48
CA ARG A 47 11.71 6.06 10.68
C ARG A 47 10.98 4.75 10.48
N ASP A 48 10.68 4.06 11.56
CA ASP A 48 9.88 2.84 11.51
C ASP A 48 8.39 3.17 11.42
N GLU A 49 8.03 3.88 10.37
CA GLU A 49 6.67 4.36 10.11
C GLU A 49 6.33 4.15 8.64
N PHE A 50 5.05 3.94 8.38
CA PHE A 50 4.52 3.84 7.04
C PHE A 50 3.65 5.06 6.78
N ARG A 51 4.02 5.85 5.79
CA ARG A 51 3.21 6.97 5.34
C ARG A 51 2.63 6.64 3.98
N ILE A 52 1.31 6.67 3.89
CA ILE A 52 0.60 6.37 2.65
C ILE A 52 -0.25 7.57 2.28
N ILE A 53 -0.03 8.08 1.08
CA ILE A 53 -0.76 9.22 0.52
C ILE A 53 -1.59 8.70 -0.65
N VAL A 54 -2.88 9.02 -0.64
CA VAL A 54 -3.81 8.64 -1.71
C VAL A 54 -4.43 9.92 -2.27
N PRO A 55 -3.81 10.53 -3.30
CA PRO A 55 -4.30 11.79 -3.86
C PRO A 55 -5.74 11.71 -4.35
N ASP A 56 -6.15 10.57 -4.90
CA ASP A 56 -7.52 10.39 -5.40
C ASP A 56 -8.58 10.54 -4.30
N LEU A 57 -8.20 10.28 -3.05
CA LEU A 57 -9.08 10.42 -1.90
C LEU A 57 -8.78 11.67 -1.09
N GLU A 58 -7.82 12.49 -1.56
CA GLU A 58 -7.37 13.70 -0.86
C GLU A 58 -7.03 13.41 0.60
N SER A 59 -6.35 12.29 0.84
CA SER A 59 -6.10 11.79 2.19
C SER A 59 -4.72 11.18 2.30
N ASP A 60 -4.16 11.26 3.50
CA ASP A 60 -2.92 10.55 3.84
C ASP A 60 -2.99 10.06 5.28
N THR A 61 -2.14 9.10 5.60
CA THR A 61 -2.06 8.58 6.96
C THR A 61 -0.65 8.12 7.26
N THR A 62 -0.30 8.13 8.54
CA THR A 62 0.98 7.59 9.01
C THR A 62 0.70 6.66 10.18
N PHE A 63 1.25 5.45 10.10
CA PHE A 63 1.13 4.47 11.18
C PHE A 63 2.42 3.67 11.26
N ASN A 64 2.64 3.01 12.39
CA ASN A 64 3.67 2.00 12.52
C ASN A 64 3.00 0.64 12.76
N LEU A 65 3.79 -0.43 12.84
CA LEU A 65 3.21 -1.76 13.01
C LEU A 65 2.38 -1.85 14.29
N ARG A 66 2.86 -1.26 15.38
CA ARG A 66 2.16 -1.29 16.65
C ARG A 66 0.82 -0.54 16.58
N SER A 67 0.81 0.68 16.03
CA SER A 67 -0.43 1.45 15.92
C SER A 67 -1.40 0.80 14.94
N ALA A 68 -0.90 0.21 13.86
CA ALA A 68 -1.73 -0.49 12.89
C ALA A 68 -2.43 -1.70 13.51
N LYS A 69 -1.76 -2.45 14.39
CA LYS A 69 -2.40 -3.56 15.10
C LYS A 69 -3.58 -3.10 15.95
N ALA A 70 -3.55 -1.87 16.44
CA ALA A 70 -4.64 -1.26 17.18
C ALA A 70 -5.59 -0.46 16.29
N ARG A 71 -5.41 -0.50 14.97
CA ARG A 71 -6.19 0.25 13.96
C ARG A 71 -6.11 1.75 14.18
N ARG A 72 -4.92 2.23 14.55
CA ARG A 72 -4.68 3.65 14.86
C ARG A 72 -3.49 4.19 14.11
N THR A 73 -3.49 5.53 13.94
CA THR A 73 -2.33 6.26 13.43
C THR A 73 -1.28 6.43 14.54
N VAL A 74 -0.09 6.92 14.15
CA VAL A 74 0.96 7.23 15.14
C VAL A 74 0.53 8.32 16.11
N LEU A 75 -0.48 9.14 15.76
CA LEU A 75 -1.04 10.15 16.65
C LEU A 75 -2.19 9.62 17.49
N ASN A 76 -2.35 8.29 17.55
CA ASN A 76 -3.36 7.60 18.32
C ASN A 76 -4.80 7.95 17.93
N ARG A 77 -5.02 8.25 16.66
CA ARG A 77 -6.35 8.48 16.08
C ARG A 77 -6.79 7.26 15.30
N PRO A 78 -8.10 7.03 15.14
CA PRO A 78 -8.55 5.93 14.28
C PRO A 78 -7.99 6.07 12.87
N LEU A 79 -7.61 4.95 12.26
CA LEU A 79 -7.22 4.96 10.86
C LEU A 79 -8.41 5.39 10.00
N PRO A 80 -8.18 6.18 8.93
CA PRO A 80 -9.22 6.38 7.92
C PRO A 80 -9.71 5.04 7.38
N ASP A 81 -10.96 4.96 6.99
CA ASP A 81 -11.55 3.70 6.51
C ASP A 81 -10.72 3.06 5.40
N TRP A 82 -10.27 3.86 4.43
CA TRP A 82 -9.47 3.33 3.33
C TRP A 82 -8.15 2.73 3.80
N ALA A 83 -7.58 3.27 4.88
CA ALA A 83 -6.26 2.85 5.36
C ALA A 83 -6.29 1.50 6.07
N ARG A 84 -7.46 0.99 6.44
CA ARG A 84 -7.56 -0.31 7.08
C ARG A 84 -7.10 -1.44 6.17
N TYR A 85 -7.32 -1.33 4.86
CA TYR A 85 -6.82 -2.33 3.93
C TYR A 85 -5.28 -2.32 3.84
N PRO A 86 -4.62 -1.21 3.52
CA PRO A 86 -3.16 -1.18 3.52
C PRO A 86 -2.54 -1.56 4.86
N ALA A 87 -3.05 -1.01 5.95
CA ALA A 87 -2.50 -1.31 7.27
C ALA A 87 -2.68 -2.77 7.64
N GLY A 88 -3.85 -3.33 7.39
CA GLY A 88 -4.11 -4.74 7.65
C GLY A 88 -3.25 -5.68 6.83
N VAL A 89 -2.96 -5.32 5.57
CA VAL A 89 -2.03 -6.08 4.73
C VAL A 89 -0.63 -6.07 5.34
N ILE A 90 -0.15 -4.92 5.79
CA ILE A 90 1.17 -4.83 6.40
C ILE A 90 1.25 -5.68 7.67
N VAL A 91 0.23 -5.60 8.52
CA VAL A 91 0.19 -6.42 9.75
C VAL A 91 0.18 -7.91 9.41
N THR A 92 -0.68 -8.32 8.47
CA THR A 92 -0.83 -9.72 8.09
C THR A 92 0.45 -10.28 7.47
N LEU A 93 1.02 -9.56 6.52
CA LEU A 93 2.23 -10.03 5.82
C LEU A 93 3.48 -9.97 6.70
N CYS A 94 3.53 -9.04 7.65
CA CYS A 94 4.59 -9.03 8.64
C CYS A 94 4.63 -10.33 9.43
N HIS A 95 3.46 -10.84 9.82
CA HIS A 95 3.37 -12.14 10.51
C HIS A 95 3.80 -13.31 9.62
N SER A 96 3.69 -13.15 8.32
CA SER A 96 4.10 -14.19 7.35
C SER A 96 5.55 -14.06 6.90
N GLY A 97 6.32 -13.15 7.50
CA GLY A 97 7.71 -12.95 7.15
C GLY A 97 7.97 -11.97 6.02
N LEU A 98 6.94 -11.33 5.48
CA LEU A 98 7.07 -10.29 4.45
C LEU A 98 7.01 -8.90 5.08
N ASP A 99 7.81 -8.71 6.12
CA ASP A 99 7.88 -7.43 6.80
C ASP A 99 8.72 -6.42 6.01
N SER A 100 8.59 -5.17 6.39
CA SER A 100 9.33 -4.08 5.79
C SER A 100 9.69 -3.07 6.87
N ALA A 101 10.81 -2.39 6.67
CA ALA A 101 11.10 -1.15 7.37
C ALA A 101 10.10 -0.07 6.92
N GLY A 102 10.16 1.10 7.52
CA GLY A 102 9.26 2.19 7.16
C GLY A 102 9.31 2.57 5.69
N LEU A 103 8.19 3.02 5.17
CA LEU A 103 8.04 3.37 3.76
C LEU A 103 7.24 4.67 3.62
N ASP A 104 7.59 5.43 2.59
CA ASP A 104 6.76 6.51 2.05
C ASP A 104 6.16 6.02 0.74
N ALA A 105 4.84 6.02 0.63
CA ALA A 105 4.16 5.49 -0.54
C ALA A 105 3.07 6.45 -1.02
N ILE A 106 2.90 6.49 -2.34
CA ILE A 106 1.78 7.18 -3.00
C ILE A 106 1.06 6.15 -3.86
N ILE A 107 -0.26 6.11 -3.76
CA ILE A 107 -1.09 5.21 -4.55
C ILE A 107 -2.09 6.02 -5.36
N VAL A 108 -2.16 5.74 -6.65
CA VAL A 108 -3.16 6.34 -7.54
C VAL A 108 -3.81 5.25 -8.38
N GLY A 109 -5.05 5.47 -8.76
CA GLY A 109 -5.78 4.52 -9.60
C GLY A 109 -6.90 5.18 -10.34
N GLU A 110 -7.45 4.46 -11.32
CA GLU A 110 -8.54 4.93 -12.16
C GLU A 110 -9.89 4.34 -11.75
N GLU A 111 -9.92 3.51 -10.71
CA GLU A 111 -11.18 2.95 -10.25
C GLU A 111 -12.00 4.01 -9.48
N PRO A 112 -13.35 3.90 -9.51
CA PRO A 112 -14.18 4.81 -8.71
C PRO A 112 -13.90 4.69 -7.23
N ALA A 113 -14.00 5.81 -6.51
CA ALA A 113 -13.86 5.82 -5.06
C ALA A 113 -14.94 4.94 -4.41
N GLY A 114 -14.59 4.31 -3.29
CA GLY A 114 -15.49 3.45 -2.55
C GLY A 114 -14.83 2.14 -2.14
N PRO A 115 -15.62 1.13 -1.73
CA PRO A 115 -15.06 -0.12 -1.21
C PRO A 115 -14.13 -0.84 -2.17
N ARG A 116 -14.41 -0.81 -3.47
CA ARG A 116 -13.52 -1.44 -4.46
C ARG A 116 -12.17 -0.74 -4.53
N TYR A 117 -12.17 0.59 -4.44
CA TYR A 117 -10.94 1.37 -4.43
C TYR A 117 -10.13 1.04 -3.18
N HIS A 118 -10.78 1.01 -2.02
CA HIS A 118 -10.13 0.68 -0.76
C HIS A 118 -9.51 -0.73 -0.80
N TYR A 119 -10.24 -1.69 -1.35
CA TYR A 119 -9.76 -3.05 -1.54
C TYR A 119 -8.50 -3.08 -2.42
N ALA A 120 -8.54 -2.33 -3.52
CA ALA A 120 -7.42 -2.24 -4.45
C ALA A 120 -6.17 -1.61 -3.80
N LEU A 121 -6.35 -0.69 -2.85
CA LEU A 121 -5.23 -0.15 -2.08
C LEU A 121 -4.52 -1.25 -1.30
N GLY A 122 -5.26 -2.17 -0.72
CA GLY A 122 -4.69 -3.34 -0.06
C GLY A 122 -3.91 -4.22 -1.02
N MET A 123 -4.45 -4.45 -2.22
CA MET A 123 -3.74 -5.22 -3.24
C MET A 123 -2.42 -4.55 -3.65
N ALA A 124 -2.41 -3.23 -3.77
CA ALA A 124 -1.20 -2.50 -4.15
C ALA A 124 -0.10 -2.66 -3.10
N VAL A 125 -0.45 -2.55 -1.82
CA VAL A 125 0.52 -2.73 -0.75
C VAL A 125 1.01 -4.18 -0.68
N ALA A 126 0.12 -5.16 -0.87
CA ALA A 126 0.53 -6.56 -0.91
C ALA A 126 1.50 -6.82 -2.06
N ALA A 127 1.24 -6.27 -3.24
CA ALA A 127 2.14 -6.39 -4.38
C ALA A 127 3.51 -5.79 -4.06
N LEU A 128 3.54 -4.61 -3.43
CA LEU A 128 4.79 -3.97 -3.04
C LEU A 128 5.60 -4.86 -2.10
N LEU A 129 4.98 -5.39 -1.05
CA LEU A 129 5.71 -6.21 -0.07
C LEU A 129 6.27 -7.48 -0.70
N HIS A 130 5.52 -8.11 -1.61
CA HIS A 130 6.06 -9.25 -2.36
C HIS A 130 7.24 -8.84 -3.23
N HIS A 131 7.12 -7.68 -3.90
CA HIS A 131 8.20 -7.18 -4.74
C HIS A 131 9.47 -6.92 -3.91
N LEU A 132 9.34 -6.33 -2.72
CA LEU A 132 10.48 -6.05 -1.84
C LEU A 132 11.22 -7.32 -1.43
N HIS A 133 10.51 -8.43 -1.31
CA HIS A 133 11.08 -9.71 -0.91
C HIS A 133 11.39 -10.62 -2.10
N ALA A 134 11.31 -10.09 -3.32
CA ALA A 134 11.51 -10.85 -4.56
C ALA A 134 10.65 -12.11 -4.58
N LYS A 135 9.44 -12.03 -4.03
CA LYS A 135 8.51 -13.16 -3.96
C LYS A 135 7.46 -13.02 -5.05
N PRO A 136 7.28 -14.05 -5.91
CA PRO A 136 6.29 -14.01 -6.97
C PRO A 136 4.87 -13.89 -6.42
N TYR A 137 4.00 -13.25 -7.18
CA TYR A 137 2.60 -13.11 -6.83
C TYR A 137 1.75 -13.06 -8.10
N THR A 138 0.47 -13.37 -7.93
CA THR A 138 -0.53 -13.27 -8.98
C THR A 138 -1.70 -12.44 -8.47
N ALA A 139 -2.60 -12.03 -9.37
CA ALA A 139 -3.82 -11.36 -8.94
C ALA A 139 -4.57 -12.21 -7.92
N ASP A 140 -4.68 -13.51 -8.16
CA ASP A 140 -5.40 -14.42 -7.25
C ASP A 140 -4.73 -14.51 -5.88
N SER A 141 -3.40 -14.56 -5.82
CA SER A 141 -2.69 -14.62 -4.54
C SER A 141 -2.89 -13.33 -3.74
N LEU A 142 -2.89 -12.17 -4.42
CA LEU A 142 -3.15 -10.90 -3.75
C LEU A 142 -4.59 -10.81 -3.24
N ILE A 143 -5.55 -11.28 -4.03
CA ILE A 143 -6.96 -11.32 -3.62
C ILE A 143 -7.12 -12.18 -2.36
N ALA A 144 -6.47 -13.34 -2.30
CA ALA A 144 -6.55 -14.20 -1.14
C ALA A 144 -6.05 -13.50 0.14
N ILE A 145 -4.96 -12.74 0.02
CA ILE A 145 -4.41 -11.97 1.14
C ILE A 145 -5.39 -10.88 1.57
N VAL A 146 -5.91 -10.11 0.63
CA VAL A 146 -6.80 -8.99 0.97
C VAL A 146 -8.13 -9.50 1.51
N GLU A 147 -8.63 -10.66 1.04
CA GLU A 147 -9.82 -11.27 1.61
C GLU A 147 -9.61 -11.70 3.07
N GLN A 148 -8.44 -12.24 3.39
CA GLN A 148 -8.10 -12.55 4.78
C GLN A 148 -8.09 -11.27 5.62
N VAL A 149 -7.46 -10.20 5.11
CA VAL A 149 -7.40 -8.91 5.79
C VAL A 149 -8.80 -8.33 5.99
N ARG A 150 -9.67 -8.44 4.98
CA ARG A 150 -11.04 -7.96 5.09
C ARG A 150 -11.77 -8.65 6.24
N ARG A 151 -11.67 -9.97 6.33
CA ARG A 151 -12.37 -10.75 7.37
C ARG A 151 -11.80 -10.55 8.75
N GLU A 152 -10.47 -10.45 8.87
CA GLU A 152 -9.82 -10.50 10.17
C GLU A 152 -9.46 -9.12 10.72
N TYR A 153 -9.33 -8.15 9.85
CA TYR A 153 -8.85 -6.83 10.25
C TYR A 153 -9.83 -5.70 9.91
N VAL A 154 -10.35 -5.67 8.69
CA VAL A 154 -11.21 -4.56 8.23
C VAL A 154 -12.63 -4.72 8.77
N GLU A 155 -13.21 -5.91 8.61
CA GLU A 155 -14.60 -6.22 9.00
C GLU A 155 -14.62 -7.42 9.93
N PRO A 156 -13.97 -7.37 11.09
CA PRO A 156 -14.00 -8.50 12.02
C PRO A 156 -15.40 -8.66 12.58
N SER A 157 -15.88 -9.89 12.63
CA SER A 157 -17.19 -10.21 13.19
C SER A 157 -17.13 -10.34 14.72
#